data_fae0822d822260529bcf1fd566b0aec7
#
_entry.id   fae0822d822260529bcf1fd566b0aec7
#
_cell.length_a   1.000
_cell.length_b   1.000
_cell.length_c   1.000
_cell.angle_alpha   90.00
_cell.angle_beta   90.00
_cell.angle_gamma   90.00
#
_symmetry.space_group_name_H-M   'P 1'
#
loop_
_entity.id
_entity.type
_entity.pdbx_description
1 polymer ?
#
loop_
_entity_poly.entity_id
_entity_poly.type
_entity_poly.pdbx_seq_one_letter_code
_entity_poly.pdbx_strand_id
1 'polypeptide(L)'
;MQQKSLAKNGFYKATLNVFNLVIPLLVGPYVTGLLEPELYGAYNRVFSEFNVFLVIASFGIYNYGVREISRVRNDPIELNRLFSSLFLIGIITNGLTTGVYVIYALVRSQAEYEVGLYLVMIIQIVANVFYIEFVNEAKENYGFIMVKTMIVRLLYLASIFIFVRKADDILPYAIVVSATVLLNNLISYVYLKRNIRFNFKNIEIVRHIAPLIVSLLLTNVEILYTQLDKIMLSPYVNDIAVTEYYIPLTIVGMIAAVPLALVNVAIPRVSAYIADNNRTDYIRVLNKTIQNYMAMMLPMCLGLAVLAPEVMDLYSRGVYTYAYPVLVVAALARIAFSFQSIVSNLVMYVNGLERQLVAMLAAFGVLNLITNFVLVWLHWFTPATAMGSTAIMVILFVVTCYFYTQKKLGIRYNLFSKRICGYFVVSALFIPISLGIRALNLGMWANIAIIMVVCCGVYGGYLLTTKDPFLTELVSRVPFLRKKK
;
A
#
# COMPACT_ATOMS: atom_id res chain seq x y z
N MET A 1 -11.74 28.40 16.15
CA MET A 1 -11.14 27.94 14.87
C MET A 1 -12.28 27.58 13.92
N GLN A 2 -12.32 28.18 12.70
CA GLN A 2 -13.31 27.79 11.69
C GLN A 2 -13.12 26.30 11.35
N GLN A 3 -14.18 25.50 11.46
CA GLN A 3 -14.22 24.12 10.98
C GLN A 3 -13.87 24.16 9.49
N LYS A 4 -12.67 23.67 9.13
CA LYS A 4 -12.29 23.56 7.72
C LYS A 4 -13.31 22.67 7.03
N SER A 5 -13.86 23.11 5.90
CA SER A 5 -14.88 22.38 5.15
C SER A 5 -14.40 20.94 4.87
N LEU A 6 -15.15 19.93 5.30
CA LEU A 6 -14.88 18.49 5.06
C LEU A 6 -14.65 18.21 3.57
N ALA A 7 -15.39 18.92 2.68
CA ALA A 7 -15.24 18.81 1.24
C ALA A 7 -13.86 19.30 0.76
N LYS A 8 -13.34 20.39 1.34
CA LYS A 8 -12.04 20.94 0.99
C LYS A 8 -10.90 20.00 1.44
N ASN A 9 -11.00 19.43 2.63
CA ASN A 9 -10.05 18.45 3.13
C ASN A 9 -10.07 17.16 2.29
N GLY A 10 -11.26 16.70 1.88
CA GLY A 10 -11.44 15.58 0.98
C GLY A 10 -10.79 15.82 -0.39
N PHE A 11 -10.94 17.00 -0.96
CA PHE A 11 -10.31 17.39 -2.22
C PHE A 11 -8.77 17.36 -2.11
N TYR A 12 -8.20 17.94 -1.05
CA TYR A 12 -6.75 17.94 -0.84
C TYR A 12 -6.20 16.51 -0.73
N LYS A 13 -6.89 15.65 0.01
CA LYS A 13 -6.49 14.23 0.17
C LYS A 13 -6.60 13.44 -1.14
N ALA A 14 -7.65 13.71 -1.94
CA ALA A 14 -7.81 13.09 -3.25
C ALA A 14 -6.71 13.53 -4.23
N THR A 15 -6.41 14.83 -4.29
CA THR A 15 -5.32 15.37 -5.12
C THR A 15 -3.97 14.76 -4.74
N LEU A 16 -3.68 14.67 -3.44
CA LEU A 16 -2.46 14.05 -2.94
C LEU A 16 -2.35 12.57 -3.36
N ASN A 17 -3.46 11.82 -3.27
CA ASN A 17 -3.49 10.41 -3.68
C ASN A 17 -3.19 10.26 -5.18
N VAL A 18 -3.78 11.11 -6.03
CA VAL A 18 -3.48 11.11 -7.48
C VAL A 18 -1.99 11.38 -7.73
N PHE A 19 -1.40 12.37 -7.07
CA PHE A 19 0.02 12.66 -7.21
C PHE A 19 0.91 11.49 -6.76
N ASN A 20 0.54 10.82 -5.68
CA ASN A 20 1.26 9.65 -5.18
C ASN A 20 1.21 8.45 -6.14
N LEU A 21 0.23 8.40 -7.05
CA LEU A 21 0.14 7.38 -8.10
C LEU A 21 0.95 7.79 -9.36
N VAL A 22 0.88 9.06 -9.74
CA VAL A 22 1.52 9.55 -10.99
C VAL A 22 3.04 9.51 -10.90
N ILE A 23 3.62 9.87 -9.76
CA ILE A 23 5.09 9.93 -9.64
C ILE A 23 5.77 8.57 -9.83
N PRO A 24 5.37 7.47 -9.16
CA PRO A 24 5.94 6.15 -9.44
C PRO A 24 5.71 5.67 -10.87
N LEU A 25 4.61 6.08 -11.51
CA LEU A 25 4.31 5.76 -12.91
C LEU A 25 5.29 6.45 -13.88
N LEU A 26 5.80 7.61 -13.53
CA LEU A 26 6.79 8.33 -14.34
C LEU A 26 8.22 7.88 -14.03
N VAL A 27 8.56 7.74 -12.76
CA VAL A 27 9.92 7.39 -12.32
C VAL A 27 10.21 5.91 -12.51
N GLY A 28 9.22 5.04 -12.26
CA GLY A 28 9.40 3.58 -12.36
C GLY A 28 9.96 3.15 -13.72
N PRO A 29 9.29 3.43 -14.84
CA PRO A 29 9.79 3.05 -16.17
C PRO A 29 11.15 3.67 -16.53
N TYR A 30 11.46 4.84 -15.99
CA TYR A 30 12.77 5.46 -16.22
C TYR A 30 13.86 4.68 -15.48
N VAL A 31 13.68 4.43 -14.20
CA VAL A 31 14.68 3.78 -13.34
C VAL A 31 14.85 2.31 -13.70
N THR A 32 13.76 1.57 -13.92
CA THR A 32 13.80 0.14 -14.26
C THR A 32 14.39 -0.14 -15.64
N GLY A 33 14.26 0.83 -16.56
CA GLY A 33 14.85 0.71 -17.90
C GLY A 33 16.26 1.30 -18.04
N LEU A 34 16.77 2.00 -17.00
CA LEU A 34 18.09 2.65 -17.03
C LEU A 34 19.11 1.91 -16.17
N LEU A 35 18.75 1.59 -14.92
CA LEU A 35 19.68 1.01 -13.97
C LEU A 35 19.98 -0.46 -14.29
N GLU A 36 21.21 -0.88 -14.02
CA GLU A 36 21.64 -2.26 -14.18
C GLU A 36 20.81 -3.20 -13.27
N PRO A 37 20.26 -4.31 -13.81
CA PRO A 37 19.35 -5.18 -13.09
C PRO A 37 19.91 -5.71 -11.75
N GLU A 38 21.18 -6.08 -11.70
CA GLU A 38 21.86 -6.55 -10.50
C GLU A 38 21.94 -5.48 -9.43
N LEU A 39 22.34 -4.27 -9.79
CA LEU A 39 22.45 -3.13 -8.85
C LEU A 39 21.08 -2.69 -8.35
N TYR A 40 20.08 -2.67 -9.23
CA TYR A 40 18.71 -2.33 -8.85
C TYR A 40 18.08 -3.43 -7.99
N GLY A 41 18.43 -4.69 -8.24
CA GLY A 41 18.09 -5.83 -7.40
C GLY A 41 18.66 -5.71 -6.00
N ALA A 42 19.95 -5.44 -5.89
CA ALA A 42 20.63 -5.20 -4.62
C ALA A 42 20.00 -4.03 -3.83
N TYR A 43 19.66 -2.93 -4.52
CA TYR A 43 18.94 -1.82 -3.88
C TYR A 43 17.57 -2.27 -3.34
N ASN A 44 16.77 -3.01 -4.12
CA ASN A 44 15.45 -3.48 -3.68
C ASN A 44 15.54 -4.47 -2.51
N ARG A 45 16.58 -5.29 -2.46
CA ARG A 45 16.92 -6.15 -1.32
C ARG A 45 17.23 -5.31 -0.08
N VAL A 46 18.23 -4.44 -0.16
CA VAL A 46 18.64 -3.56 0.94
C VAL A 46 17.45 -2.73 1.43
N PHE A 47 16.64 -2.19 0.53
CA PHE A 47 15.44 -1.44 0.86
C PHE A 47 14.36 -2.31 1.57
N SER A 48 14.23 -3.58 1.20
CA SER A 48 13.29 -4.49 1.85
C SER A 48 13.72 -4.87 3.26
N GLU A 49 15.01 -5.15 3.45
CA GLU A 49 15.63 -5.38 4.76
C GLU A 49 15.53 -4.13 5.63
N PHE A 50 15.88 -2.97 5.09
CA PHE A 50 15.75 -1.67 5.76
C PHE A 50 14.31 -1.39 6.23
N ASN A 51 13.29 -1.72 5.44
CA ASN A 51 11.88 -1.49 5.82
C ASN A 51 11.49 -2.23 7.11
N VAL A 52 12.06 -3.39 7.38
CA VAL A 52 11.83 -4.10 8.66
C VAL A 52 12.35 -3.27 9.83
N PHE A 53 13.54 -2.70 9.70
CA PHE A 53 14.11 -1.83 10.73
C PHE A 53 13.32 -0.52 10.85
N LEU A 54 12.87 0.07 9.73
CA LEU A 54 12.09 1.30 9.75
C LEU A 54 10.74 1.12 10.49
N VAL A 55 10.12 -0.05 10.38
CA VAL A 55 8.90 -0.38 11.14
C VAL A 55 9.19 -0.37 12.64
N ILE A 56 10.29 -0.98 13.06
CA ILE A 56 10.71 -0.98 14.47
C ILE A 56 11.04 0.45 14.93
N ALA A 57 11.77 1.22 14.12
CA ALA A 57 12.13 2.61 14.38
C ALA A 57 10.91 3.52 14.56
N SER A 58 9.87 3.36 13.72
CA SER A 58 8.65 4.16 13.76
C SER A 58 7.76 3.85 14.97
N PHE A 59 7.92 2.70 15.60
CA PHE A 59 7.34 2.26 16.88
C PHE A 59 5.81 2.50 16.99
N GLY A 60 5.09 2.53 15.87
CA GLY A 60 3.63 2.77 15.85
C GLY A 60 3.21 4.19 16.21
N ILE A 61 4.16 5.14 16.29
CA ILE A 61 3.93 6.53 16.73
C ILE A 61 2.92 7.25 15.84
N TYR A 62 2.89 6.97 14.52
CA TYR A 62 2.05 7.70 13.61
C TYR A 62 0.55 7.54 13.93
N ASN A 63 0.02 6.33 13.90
CA ASN A 63 -1.42 6.10 14.11
C ASN A 63 -1.86 6.41 15.55
N TYR A 64 -1.02 6.03 16.52
CA TYR A 64 -1.23 6.39 17.91
C TYR A 64 -1.24 7.92 18.10
N GLY A 65 -0.26 8.61 17.51
CA GLY A 65 -0.11 10.06 17.57
C GLY A 65 -1.28 10.79 16.93
N VAL A 66 -1.76 10.39 15.74
CA VAL A 66 -2.97 10.98 15.12
C VAL A 66 -4.14 10.89 16.08
N ARG A 67 -4.37 9.72 16.70
CA ARG A 67 -5.51 9.51 17.61
C ARG A 67 -5.40 10.37 18.86
N GLU A 68 -4.29 10.33 19.56
CA GLU A 68 -4.14 11.00 20.85
C GLU A 68 -4.00 12.53 20.69
N ILE A 69 -3.25 13.01 19.69
CA ILE A 69 -3.17 14.45 19.40
C ILE A 69 -4.54 15.03 19.00
N SER A 70 -5.36 14.29 18.28
CA SER A 70 -6.72 14.73 17.92
C SER A 70 -7.58 15.00 19.16
N ARG A 71 -7.38 14.23 20.23
CA ARG A 71 -8.11 14.39 21.50
C ARG A 71 -7.73 15.66 22.25
N VAL A 72 -6.43 16.03 22.19
CA VAL A 72 -5.87 17.16 22.93
C VAL A 72 -5.56 18.38 22.05
N ARG A 73 -6.00 18.37 20.79
CA ARG A 73 -5.63 19.39 19.79
C ARG A 73 -6.00 20.83 20.16
N ASN A 74 -6.99 21.00 21.04
CA ASN A 74 -7.48 22.32 21.50
C ASN A 74 -6.84 22.74 22.83
N ASP A 75 -6.06 21.88 23.48
CA ASP A 75 -5.30 22.20 24.70
C ASP A 75 -3.81 22.32 24.37
N PRO A 76 -3.24 23.55 24.31
CA PRO A 76 -1.84 23.72 23.92
C PRO A 76 -0.84 23.11 24.93
N ILE A 77 -1.19 23.02 26.21
CA ILE A 77 -0.30 22.49 27.24
C ILE A 77 -0.17 20.98 27.11
N GLU A 78 -1.30 20.28 27.05
CA GLU A 78 -1.34 18.83 26.88
C GLU A 78 -0.82 18.40 25.51
N LEU A 79 -1.13 19.16 24.44
CA LEU A 79 -0.61 18.92 23.10
C LEU A 79 0.94 18.99 23.09
N ASN A 80 1.52 20.04 23.69
CA ASN A 80 2.97 20.20 23.75
C ASN A 80 3.63 19.09 24.57
N ARG A 81 3.01 18.65 25.68
CA ARG A 81 3.48 17.55 26.52
C ARG A 81 3.45 16.22 25.80
N LEU A 82 2.32 15.89 25.18
CA LEU A 82 2.14 14.66 24.43
C LEU A 82 3.08 14.61 23.20
N PHE A 83 3.16 15.70 22.45
CA PHE A 83 4.11 15.82 21.35
C PHE A 83 5.56 15.57 21.80
N SER A 84 5.97 16.20 22.93
CA SER A 84 7.33 16.02 23.46
C SER A 84 7.61 14.59 23.90
N SER A 85 6.63 13.92 24.51
CA SER A 85 6.72 12.51 24.89
C SER A 85 6.90 11.60 23.68
N LEU A 86 6.06 11.76 22.64
CA LEU A 86 6.14 10.95 21.43
C LEU A 86 7.41 11.23 20.61
N PHE A 87 7.85 12.49 20.57
CA PHE A 87 9.07 12.87 19.88
C PHE A 87 10.32 12.27 20.55
N LEU A 88 10.37 12.28 21.90
CA LEU A 88 11.47 11.68 22.66
C LEU A 88 11.49 10.15 22.50
N ILE A 89 10.32 9.49 22.54
CA ILE A 89 10.22 8.06 22.22
C ILE A 89 10.75 7.81 20.81
N GLY A 90 10.37 8.64 19.83
CA GLY A 90 10.86 8.56 18.47
C GLY A 90 12.39 8.69 18.36
N ILE A 91 13.02 9.63 19.09
CA ILE A 91 14.48 9.75 19.14
C ILE A 91 15.12 8.46 19.68
N ILE A 92 14.62 7.94 20.80
CA ILE A 92 15.16 6.74 21.44
C ILE A 92 15.03 5.52 20.52
N THR A 93 13.83 5.27 19.97
CA THR A 93 13.58 4.11 19.11
C THR A 93 14.39 4.17 17.81
N ASN A 94 14.45 5.34 17.16
CA ASN A 94 15.25 5.52 15.95
C ASN A 94 16.75 5.41 16.25
N GLY A 95 17.25 5.97 17.38
CA GLY A 95 18.63 5.85 17.79
C GLY A 95 19.05 4.40 18.04
N LEU A 96 18.26 3.66 18.83
CA LEU A 96 18.51 2.23 19.09
C LEU A 96 18.46 1.41 17.79
N THR A 97 17.45 1.66 16.96
CA THR A 97 17.34 0.95 15.68
C THR A 97 18.50 1.28 14.74
N THR A 98 18.98 2.53 14.71
CA THR A 98 20.16 2.90 13.91
C THR A 98 21.38 2.12 14.36
N GLY A 99 21.62 2.00 15.68
CA GLY A 99 22.74 1.21 16.21
C GLY A 99 22.68 -0.26 15.76
N VAL A 100 21.53 -0.91 15.90
CA VAL A 100 21.32 -2.30 15.47
C VAL A 100 21.44 -2.43 13.95
N TYR A 101 20.88 -1.48 13.20
CA TYR A 101 20.93 -1.46 11.74
C TYR A 101 22.36 -1.33 11.20
N VAL A 102 23.20 -0.48 11.82
CA VAL A 102 24.62 -0.32 11.43
C VAL A 102 25.36 -1.65 11.62
N ILE A 103 25.18 -2.31 12.78
CA ILE A 103 25.80 -3.63 13.02
C ILE A 103 25.33 -4.63 11.96
N TYR A 104 24.02 -4.67 11.68
CA TYR A 104 23.46 -5.53 10.65
C TYR A 104 24.07 -5.25 9.29
N ALA A 105 24.15 -3.99 8.87
CA ALA A 105 24.71 -3.55 7.60
C ALA A 105 26.18 -4.00 7.43
N LEU A 106 27.00 -3.84 8.46
CA LEU A 106 28.41 -4.24 8.45
C LEU A 106 28.61 -5.76 8.34
N VAL A 107 27.72 -6.55 8.92
CA VAL A 107 27.78 -8.02 8.85
C VAL A 107 27.21 -8.54 7.52
N ARG A 108 26.20 -7.86 6.97
CA ARG A 108 25.43 -8.34 5.82
C ARG A 108 26.03 -7.95 4.48
N SER A 109 26.68 -6.79 4.39
CA SER A 109 27.26 -6.29 3.13
C SER A 109 28.44 -7.16 2.68
N GLN A 110 28.41 -7.55 1.41
CA GLN A 110 29.45 -8.38 0.78
C GLN A 110 30.31 -7.59 -0.21
N ALA A 111 29.77 -6.49 -0.76
CA ALA A 111 30.44 -5.64 -1.73
C ALA A 111 30.47 -4.18 -1.25
N GLU A 112 31.45 -3.41 -1.73
CA GLU A 112 31.64 -2.01 -1.33
C GLU A 112 30.41 -1.12 -1.64
N TYR A 113 29.77 -1.32 -2.81
CA TYR A 113 28.57 -0.57 -3.18
C TYR A 113 27.38 -0.91 -2.26
N GLU A 114 27.28 -2.12 -1.72
CA GLU A 114 26.25 -2.49 -0.76
C GLU A 114 26.40 -1.73 0.55
N VAL A 115 27.65 -1.60 1.04
CA VAL A 115 27.92 -0.76 2.22
C VAL A 115 27.38 0.65 2.01
N GLY A 116 27.64 1.23 0.83
CA GLY A 116 27.11 2.53 0.43
C GLY A 116 25.57 2.58 0.48
N LEU A 117 24.88 1.56 -0.05
CA LEU A 117 23.43 1.47 -0.03
C LEU A 117 22.89 1.40 1.40
N TYR A 118 23.46 0.54 2.26
CA TYR A 118 23.03 0.44 3.66
C TYR A 118 23.25 1.76 4.43
N LEU A 119 24.39 2.42 4.22
CA LEU A 119 24.68 3.70 4.88
C LEU A 119 23.72 4.82 4.44
N VAL A 120 23.38 4.88 3.16
CA VAL A 120 22.42 5.85 2.63
C VAL A 120 21.01 5.64 3.24
N MET A 121 20.61 4.41 3.54
CA MET A 121 19.31 4.16 4.21
C MET A 121 19.26 4.72 5.64
N ILE A 122 20.39 4.93 6.32
CA ILE A 122 20.42 5.57 7.65
C ILE A 122 19.82 6.97 7.58
N ILE A 123 19.98 7.68 6.46
CA ILE A 123 19.35 8.99 6.25
C ILE A 123 17.84 8.90 6.46
N GLN A 124 17.20 7.79 6.04
CA GLN A 124 15.76 7.62 6.20
C GLN A 124 15.37 7.29 7.66
N ILE A 125 16.22 6.57 8.44
CA ILE A 125 15.96 6.37 9.87
C ILE A 125 16.07 7.71 10.59
N VAL A 126 17.10 8.51 10.29
CA VAL A 126 17.23 9.87 10.83
C VAL A 126 16.03 10.74 10.41
N ALA A 127 15.61 10.65 9.16
CA ALA A 127 14.43 11.35 8.65
C ALA A 127 13.14 10.95 9.39
N ASN A 128 13.04 9.70 9.85
CA ASN A 128 11.88 9.20 10.58
C ASN A 128 11.72 9.85 11.96
N VAL A 129 12.78 10.33 12.61
CA VAL A 129 12.70 11.15 13.83
C VAL A 129 11.86 12.42 13.59
N PHE A 130 11.97 13.00 12.39
CA PHE A 130 11.24 14.20 11.97
C PHE A 130 9.90 13.89 11.31
N TYR A 131 9.49 12.62 11.27
CA TYR A 131 8.19 12.21 10.69
C TYR A 131 7.04 12.49 11.65
N ILE A 132 6.70 13.76 11.77
CA ILE A 132 5.66 14.27 12.68
C ILE A 132 4.38 14.66 11.96
N GLU A 133 4.16 14.12 10.77
CA GLU A 133 2.96 14.38 9.94
C GLU A 133 1.66 14.04 10.66
N PHE A 134 1.70 13.10 11.63
CA PHE A 134 0.56 12.76 12.48
C PHE A 134 -0.04 13.96 13.22
N VAL A 135 0.77 14.97 13.53
CA VAL A 135 0.27 16.20 14.17
C VAL A 135 -0.47 17.09 13.17
N ASN A 136 0.04 17.19 11.92
CA ASN A 136 -0.61 17.94 10.87
C ASN A 136 -1.95 17.30 10.49
N GLU A 137 -2.01 15.95 10.42
CA GLU A 137 -3.26 15.23 10.18
C GLU A 137 -4.27 15.41 11.33
N ALA A 138 -3.83 15.27 12.58
CA ALA A 138 -4.68 15.47 13.75
C ALA A 138 -5.26 16.89 13.83
N LYS A 139 -4.53 17.89 13.30
CA LYS A 139 -4.99 19.29 13.16
C LYS A 139 -5.72 19.57 11.85
N GLU A 140 -5.95 18.56 11.02
CA GLU A 140 -6.63 18.69 9.72
C GLU A 140 -5.94 19.69 8.76
N ASN A 141 -4.61 19.80 8.80
CA ASN A 141 -3.81 20.68 7.96
C ASN A 141 -3.53 20.09 6.56
N TYR A 142 -4.52 19.45 5.94
CA TYR A 142 -4.38 18.76 4.66
C TYR A 142 -3.93 19.66 3.50
N GLY A 143 -4.26 20.96 3.55
CA GLY A 143 -3.78 21.92 2.55
C GLY A 143 -2.26 22.09 2.58
N PHE A 144 -1.65 22.18 3.77
CA PHE A 144 -0.20 22.23 3.93
C PHE A 144 0.43 20.90 3.48
N ILE A 145 -0.11 19.76 3.95
CA ILE A 145 0.38 18.43 3.58
C ILE A 145 0.40 18.27 2.06
N MET A 146 -0.69 18.65 1.37
CA MET A 146 -0.79 18.56 -0.08
C MET A 146 0.28 19.41 -0.78
N VAL A 147 0.35 20.71 -0.50
CA VAL A 147 1.28 21.63 -1.19
C VAL A 147 2.72 21.21 -0.96
N LYS A 148 3.10 20.95 0.31
CA LYS A 148 4.44 20.48 0.66
C LYS A 148 4.80 19.20 -0.11
N THR A 149 3.93 18.19 -0.06
CA THR A 149 4.21 16.90 -0.69
C THR A 149 4.31 17.03 -2.21
N MET A 150 3.47 17.84 -2.85
CA MET A 150 3.57 18.11 -4.29
C MET A 150 4.91 18.74 -4.66
N ILE A 151 5.35 19.76 -3.93
CA ILE A 151 6.65 20.43 -4.18
C ILE A 151 7.78 19.42 -4.04
N VAL A 152 7.81 18.65 -2.94
CA VAL A 152 8.86 17.67 -2.69
C VAL A 152 8.86 16.56 -3.74
N ARG A 153 7.69 16.11 -4.20
CA ARG A 153 7.57 15.11 -5.28
C ARG A 153 8.06 15.64 -6.63
N LEU A 154 7.81 16.91 -6.94
CA LEU A 154 8.35 17.54 -8.16
C LEU A 154 9.86 17.69 -8.08
N LEU A 155 10.41 18.07 -6.91
CA LEU A 155 11.85 18.09 -6.68
C LEU A 155 12.46 16.69 -6.82
N TYR A 156 11.82 15.67 -6.26
CA TYR A 156 12.23 14.28 -6.44
C TYR A 156 12.29 13.87 -7.91
N LEU A 157 11.23 14.16 -8.67
CA LEU A 157 11.17 13.87 -10.10
C LEU A 157 12.32 14.56 -10.85
N ALA A 158 12.52 15.87 -10.61
CA ALA A 158 13.61 16.62 -11.22
C ALA A 158 14.98 16.06 -10.84
N SER A 159 15.19 15.73 -9.54
CA SER A 159 16.45 15.18 -9.05
C SER A 159 16.78 13.83 -9.68
N ILE A 160 15.79 12.95 -9.86
CA ILE A 160 16.02 11.67 -10.55
C ILE A 160 16.56 11.90 -11.96
N PHE A 161 15.93 12.77 -12.77
CA PHE A 161 16.40 13.04 -14.13
C PHE A 161 17.73 13.79 -14.22
N ILE A 162 18.12 14.52 -13.14
CA ILE A 162 19.39 15.25 -13.11
C ILE A 162 20.55 14.34 -12.67
N PHE A 163 20.35 13.54 -11.64
CA PHE A 163 21.42 12.80 -10.96
C PHE A 163 21.51 11.32 -11.33
N VAL A 164 20.45 10.73 -11.90
CA VAL A 164 20.42 9.30 -12.28
C VAL A 164 20.35 9.22 -13.79
N ARG A 165 21.52 9.05 -14.44
CA ARG A 165 21.65 9.11 -15.90
C ARG A 165 22.36 7.90 -16.50
N LYS A 166 23.09 7.14 -15.68
CA LYS A 166 23.87 5.97 -16.08
C LYS A 166 23.32 4.71 -15.46
N ALA A 167 23.67 3.57 -16.02
CA ALA A 167 23.25 2.26 -15.53
C ALA A 167 23.80 1.94 -14.13
N ASP A 168 24.95 2.49 -13.77
CA ASP A 168 25.64 2.31 -12.48
C ASP A 168 25.26 3.35 -11.41
N ASP A 169 24.35 4.31 -11.70
CA ASP A 169 23.94 5.39 -10.77
C ASP A 169 23.03 4.90 -9.63
N ILE A 170 23.27 3.71 -9.08
CA ILE A 170 22.43 3.18 -8.01
C ILE A 170 22.59 3.94 -6.69
N LEU A 171 23.80 4.38 -6.32
CA LEU A 171 24.05 5.22 -5.15
C LEU A 171 23.42 6.61 -5.28
N PRO A 172 23.61 7.35 -6.39
CA PRO A 172 22.86 8.58 -6.66
C PRO A 172 21.35 8.41 -6.55
N TYR A 173 20.81 7.32 -7.08
CA TYR A 173 19.39 6.99 -6.96
C TYR A 173 18.96 6.85 -5.48
N ALA A 174 19.70 6.03 -4.70
CA ALA A 174 19.41 5.81 -3.29
C ALA A 174 19.51 7.11 -2.47
N ILE A 175 20.51 7.97 -2.75
CA ILE A 175 20.68 9.27 -2.11
C ILE A 175 19.51 10.19 -2.42
N VAL A 176 19.08 10.30 -3.68
CA VAL A 176 17.93 11.15 -4.07
C VAL A 176 16.67 10.70 -3.36
N VAL A 177 16.40 9.39 -3.30
CA VAL A 177 15.24 8.84 -2.58
C VAL A 177 15.31 9.21 -1.10
N SER A 178 16.44 8.96 -0.44
CA SER A 178 16.60 9.17 1.00
C SER A 178 16.61 10.65 1.38
N ALA A 179 17.27 11.50 0.60
CA ALA A 179 17.27 12.95 0.78
C ALA A 179 15.88 13.55 0.61
N THR A 180 15.09 13.03 -0.33
CA THR A 180 13.70 13.47 -0.53
C THR A 180 12.82 13.16 0.69
N VAL A 181 12.97 11.98 1.29
CA VAL A 181 12.26 11.61 2.52
C VAL A 181 12.66 12.54 3.66
N LEU A 182 13.95 12.80 3.82
CA LEU A 182 14.46 13.73 4.85
C LEU A 182 13.91 15.14 4.65
N LEU A 183 13.96 15.66 3.43
CA LEU A 183 13.44 16.99 3.08
C LEU A 183 11.95 17.10 3.39
N ASN A 184 11.16 16.10 2.99
CA ASN A 184 9.71 16.05 3.25
C ASN A 184 9.40 16.14 4.74
N ASN A 185 10.14 15.40 5.57
CA ASN A 185 9.92 15.35 7.02
C ASN A 185 10.44 16.61 7.71
N LEU A 186 11.59 17.14 7.30
CA LEU A 186 12.14 18.39 7.84
C LEU A 186 11.24 19.59 7.58
N ILE A 187 10.65 19.72 6.39
CA ILE A 187 9.71 20.80 6.09
C ILE A 187 8.50 20.73 7.05
N SER A 188 7.96 19.53 7.30
CA SER A 188 6.86 19.35 8.27
C SER A 188 7.30 19.72 9.69
N TYR A 189 8.50 19.31 10.09
CA TYR A 189 9.04 19.62 11.39
C TYR A 189 9.22 21.13 11.60
N VAL A 190 9.87 21.83 10.66
CA VAL A 190 10.08 23.29 10.73
C VAL A 190 8.75 24.05 10.75
N TYR A 191 7.79 23.63 9.93
CA TYR A 191 6.45 24.23 9.92
C TYR A 191 5.74 24.08 11.26
N LEU A 192 5.78 22.88 11.84
CA LEU A 192 5.09 22.58 13.08
C LEU A 192 5.73 23.30 14.28
N LYS A 193 7.07 23.39 14.33
CA LYS A 193 7.83 24.03 15.41
C LYS A 193 7.53 25.52 15.56
N ARG A 194 6.93 26.16 14.55
CA ARG A 194 6.45 27.55 14.69
C ARG A 194 5.30 27.70 15.70
N ASN A 195 4.50 26.63 15.89
CA ASN A 195 3.28 26.63 16.67
C ASN A 195 3.27 25.66 17.86
N ILE A 196 4.24 24.75 17.94
CA ILE A 196 4.35 23.74 18.99
C ILE A 196 5.72 23.86 19.65
N ARG A 197 5.71 23.95 20.98
CA ARG A 197 6.92 24.03 21.79
C ARG A 197 7.17 22.72 22.51
N PHE A 198 8.42 22.38 22.76
CA PHE A 198 8.73 21.27 23.63
C PHE A 198 8.36 21.60 25.08
N ASN A 199 7.70 20.65 25.72
CA ASN A 199 7.38 20.71 27.13
C ASN A 199 7.78 19.38 27.78
N PHE A 200 8.92 19.38 28.43
CA PHE A 200 9.49 18.21 29.11
C PHE A 200 9.10 18.09 30.59
N LYS A 201 8.18 18.95 31.07
CA LYS A 201 7.65 18.86 32.44
C LYS A 201 6.57 17.77 32.47
N ASN A 202 6.71 16.84 33.40
CA ASN A 202 5.77 15.73 33.63
C ASN A 202 5.58 14.83 32.39
N ILE A 203 6.67 14.43 31.73
CA ILE A 203 6.65 13.50 30.62
C ILE A 203 6.25 12.09 31.10
N GLU A 204 5.27 11.49 30.47
CA GLU A 204 4.76 10.16 30.82
C GLU A 204 5.15 9.11 29.74
N ILE A 205 6.45 8.89 29.51
CA ILE A 205 6.96 7.98 28.46
C ILE A 205 6.37 6.57 28.63
N VAL A 206 6.45 6.01 29.84
CA VAL A 206 6.06 4.62 30.14
C VAL A 206 4.58 4.37 29.82
N ARG A 207 3.72 5.35 30.06
CA ARG A 207 2.28 5.29 29.77
C ARG A 207 1.99 5.02 28.28
N HIS A 208 2.84 5.50 27.39
CA HIS A 208 2.65 5.40 25.94
C HIS A 208 3.25 4.13 25.35
N ILE A 209 4.18 3.43 26.01
CA ILE A 209 4.89 2.27 25.43
C ILE A 209 3.92 1.13 25.06
N ALA A 210 3.09 0.67 25.99
CA ALA A 210 2.20 -0.45 25.72
C ALA A 210 1.18 -0.14 24.60
N PRO A 211 0.49 1.03 24.56
CA PRO A 211 -0.36 1.42 23.44
C PRO A 211 0.40 1.56 22.10
N LEU A 212 1.66 2.01 22.12
CA LEU A 212 2.49 2.13 20.92
C LEU A 212 2.86 0.76 20.35
N ILE A 213 3.22 -0.22 21.20
CA ILE A 213 3.46 -1.61 20.76
C ILE A 213 2.21 -2.19 20.13
N VAL A 214 1.04 -1.98 20.73
CA VAL A 214 -0.23 -2.43 20.14
C VAL A 214 -0.46 -1.74 18.78
N SER A 215 -0.24 -0.44 18.67
CA SER A 215 -0.34 0.31 17.43
C SER A 215 0.63 -0.22 16.37
N LEU A 216 1.88 -0.49 16.74
CA LEU A 216 2.91 -1.07 15.88
C LEU A 216 2.44 -2.40 15.29
N LEU A 217 1.96 -3.32 16.14
CA LEU A 217 1.50 -4.63 15.71
C LEU A 217 0.27 -4.55 14.80
N LEU A 218 -0.72 -3.72 15.15
CA LEU A 218 -1.95 -3.56 14.37
C LEU A 218 -1.70 -3.02 12.95
N THR A 219 -0.71 -2.17 12.79
CA THR A 219 -0.49 -1.46 11.52
C THR A 219 0.55 -2.09 10.61
N ASN A 220 1.40 -2.96 11.15
CA ASN A 220 2.56 -3.46 10.42
C ASN A 220 2.63 -4.99 10.27
N VAL A 221 1.64 -5.73 10.78
CA VAL A 221 1.66 -7.21 10.65
C VAL A 221 1.68 -7.64 9.18
N GLU A 222 1.02 -6.88 8.30
CA GLU A 222 1.01 -7.15 6.84
C GLU A 222 2.40 -7.04 6.21
N ILE A 223 3.31 -6.26 6.80
CA ILE A 223 4.71 -6.15 6.34
C ILE A 223 5.45 -7.47 6.47
N LEU A 224 5.10 -8.31 7.47
CA LEU A 224 5.70 -9.61 7.65
C LEU A 224 5.51 -10.53 6.43
N TYR A 225 4.40 -10.43 5.69
CA TYR A 225 4.21 -11.20 4.47
C TYR A 225 5.01 -10.62 3.30
N THR A 226 4.81 -9.33 3.04
CA THR A 226 5.30 -8.71 1.79
C THR A 226 6.78 -8.40 1.79
N GLN A 227 7.40 -8.23 2.96
CA GLN A 227 8.86 -8.00 3.04
C GLN A 227 9.64 -9.30 3.18
N LEU A 228 9.12 -10.30 3.91
CA LEU A 228 9.82 -11.57 4.09
C LEU A 228 10.03 -12.30 2.76
N ASP A 229 9.04 -12.31 1.85
CA ASP A 229 9.20 -12.91 0.52
C ASP A 229 10.39 -12.28 -0.22
N LYS A 230 10.49 -10.95 -0.22
CA LYS A 230 11.57 -10.21 -0.88
C LYS A 230 12.94 -10.47 -0.24
N ILE A 231 12.98 -10.53 1.09
CA ILE A 231 14.22 -10.83 1.84
C ILE A 231 14.69 -12.24 1.54
N MET A 232 13.78 -13.22 1.39
CA MET A 232 14.12 -14.60 1.06
C MET A 232 14.55 -14.78 -0.40
N LEU A 233 14.04 -13.98 -1.35
CA LEU A 233 14.37 -14.14 -2.77
C LEU A 233 15.86 -13.91 -3.05
N SER A 234 16.51 -12.93 -2.42
CA SER A 234 17.92 -12.66 -2.66
C SER A 234 18.84 -13.86 -2.32
N PRO A 235 18.85 -14.41 -1.09
CA PRO A 235 19.78 -15.49 -0.74
C PRO A 235 19.44 -16.86 -1.37
N TYR A 236 18.18 -17.08 -1.76
CA TYR A 236 17.74 -18.39 -2.28
C TYR A 236 17.55 -18.42 -3.80
N VAL A 237 17.49 -17.25 -4.45
CA VAL A 237 17.40 -17.12 -5.91
C VAL A 237 18.51 -16.20 -6.41
N ASN A 238 18.30 -14.88 -6.34
CA ASN A 238 19.28 -13.82 -6.61
C ASN A 238 18.67 -12.43 -6.36
N ASP A 239 19.45 -11.38 -6.47
CA ASP A 239 18.98 -9.98 -6.26
C ASP A 239 18.02 -9.53 -7.36
N ILE A 240 18.18 -9.97 -8.60
CA ILE A 240 17.26 -9.64 -9.71
C ILE A 240 15.85 -10.13 -9.39
N ALA A 241 15.71 -11.32 -8.81
CA ALA A 241 14.42 -11.91 -8.41
C ALA A 241 13.65 -11.00 -7.42
N VAL A 242 14.36 -10.23 -6.59
CA VAL A 242 13.73 -9.24 -5.71
C VAL A 242 13.04 -8.15 -6.52
N THR A 243 13.67 -7.70 -7.60
CA THR A 243 13.09 -6.69 -8.51
C THR A 243 11.94 -7.28 -9.33
N GLU A 244 12.06 -8.52 -9.80
CA GLU A 244 10.99 -9.24 -10.51
C GLU A 244 9.74 -9.43 -9.65
N TYR A 245 9.90 -9.49 -8.33
CA TYR A 245 8.80 -9.50 -7.37
C TYR A 245 8.28 -8.10 -7.06
N TYR A 246 9.20 -7.11 -6.92
CA TYR A 246 8.88 -5.73 -6.52
C TYR A 246 8.09 -4.95 -7.59
N ILE A 247 8.49 -5.04 -8.86
CA ILE A 247 7.83 -4.31 -9.96
C ILE A 247 6.35 -4.71 -10.09
N PRO A 248 5.98 -5.99 -10.19
CA PRO A 248 4.59 -6.43 -10.22
C PRO A 248 3.76 -5.94 -9.02
N LEU A 249 4.30 -6.03 -7.79
CA LEU A 249 3.61 -5.51 -6.61
C LEU A 249 3.35 -4.01 -6.70
N THR A 250 4.31 -3.25 -7.20
CA THR A 250 4.18 -1.80 -7.37
C THR A 250 3.07 -1.48 -8.38
N ILE A 251 3.05 -2.15 -9.53
CA ILE A 251 2.03 -1.95 -10.59
C ILE A 251 0.63 -2.30 -10.04
N VAL A 252 0.49 -3.45 -9.40
CA VAL A 252 -0.77 -3.91 -8.80
C VAL A 252 -1.23 -2.98 -7.69
N GLY A 253 -0.30 -2.45 -6.88
CA GLY A 253 -0.57 -1.46 -5.84
C GLY A 253 -1.16 -0.16 -6.39
N MET A 254 -0.64 0.33 -7.52
CA MET A 254 -1.16 1.54 -8.19
C MET A 254 -2.61 1.35 -8.63
N ILE A 255 -2.91 0.22 -9.27
CA ILE A 255 -4.27 -0.09 -9.75
C ILE A 255 -5.24 -0.20 -8.58
N ALA A 256 -4.84 -0.83 -7.49
CA ALA A 256 -5.69 -1.05 -6.33
C ALA A 256 -6.02 0.22 -5.53
N ALA A 257 -5.21 1.27 -5.64
CA ALA A 257 -5.36 2.48 -4.83
C ALA A 257 -6.71 3.20 -5.04
N VAL A 258 -7.22 3.20 -6.27
CA VAL A 258 -8.50 3.86 -6.59
C VAL A 258 -9.70 3.12 -5.99
N PRO A 259 -9.88 1.80 -6.21
CA PRO A 259 -10.98 1.06 -5.57
C PRO A 259 -10.89 1.04 -4.05
N LEU A 260 -9.69 0.98 -3.46
CA LEU A 260 -9.47 0.98 -2.02
C LEU A 260 -10.06 2.24 -1.32
N ALA A 261 -10.16 3.34 -2.03
CA ALA A 261 -10.83 4.54 -1.53
C ALA A 261 -12.29 4.28 -1.14
N LEU A 262 -12.99 3.35 -1.82
CA LEU A 262 -14.38 2.97 -1.46
C LEU A 262 -14.44 2.32 -0.08
N VAL A 263 -13.47 1.46 0.25
CA VAL A 263 -13.37 0.81 1.56
C VAL A 263 -13.11 1.88 2.63
N ASN A 264 -12.16 2.77 2.40
CA ASN A 264 -11.78 3.82 3.34
C ASN A 264 -12.95 4.78 3.65
N VAL A 265 -13.77 5.12 2.66
CA VAL A 265 -14.97 5.96 2.83
C VAL A 265 -16.08 5.21 3.56
N ALA A 266 -16.14 3.88 3.46
CA ALA A 266 -17.16 3.09 4.13
C ALA A 266 -16.89 2.91 5.64
N ILE A 267 -15.62 2.89 6.08
CA ILE A 267 -15.24 2.66 7.48
C ILE A 267 -16.01 3.55 8.47
N PRO A 268 -16.05 4.88 8.35
CA PRO A 268 -16.78 5.72 9.30
C PRO A 268 -18.28 5.44 9.33
N ARG A 269 -18.87 5.13 8.15
CA ARG A 269 -20.31 4.86 8.03
C ARG A 269 -20.70 3.55 8.72
N VAL A 270 -19.93 2.48 8.46
CA VAL A 270 -20.21 1.18 9.09
C VAL A 270 -19.95 1.25 10.59
N SER A 271 -18.92 2.01 11.03
CA SER A 271 -18.66 2.23 12.47
C SER A 271 -19.80 2.96 13.17
N ALA A 272 -20.42 3.96 12.54
CA ALA A 272 -21.57 4.66 13.08
C ALA A 272 -22.78 3.71 13.24
N TYR A 273 -23.11 2.90 12.24
CA TYR A 273 -24.22 1.94 12.36
C TYR A 273 -23.99 0.87 13.44
N ILE A 274 -22.74 0.47 13.66
CA ILE A 274 -22.40 -0.45 14.75
C ILE A 274 -22.60 0.22 16.11
N ALA A 275 -22.15 1.49 16.26
CA ALA A 275 -22.35 2.27 17.49
C ALA A 275 -23.84 2.48 17.82
N ASP A 276 -24.68 2.68 16.81
CA ASP A 276 -26.14 2.84 16.92
C ASP A 276 -26.88 1.49 17.05
N ASN A 277 -26.18 0.35 17.16
CA ASN A 277 -26.75 -0.99 17.14
C ASN A 277 -27.66 -1.29 15.93
N ASN A 278 -27.52 -0.52 14.84
CA ASN A 278 -28.29 -0.68 13.61
C ASN A 278 -27.66 -1.72 12.67
N ARG A 279 -27.86 -2.97 13.04
CA ARG A 279 -27.27 -4.13 12.36
C ARG A 279 -27.76 -4.28 10.91
N THR A 280 -28.98 -3.90 10.62
CA THR A 280 -29.59 -4.02 9.28
C THR A 280 -28.90 -3.10 8.30
N ASP A 281 -28.71 -1.84 8.65
CA ASP A 281 -28.04 -0.86 7.79
C ASP A 281 -26.54 -1.12 7.71
N TYR A 282 -25.92 -1.60 8.79
CA TYR A 282 -24.54 -2.07 8.75
C TYR A 282 -24.33 -3.14 7.67
N ILE A 283 -25.11 -4.24 7.69
CA ILE A 283 -24.98 -5.33 6.71
C ILE A 283 -25.32 -4.85 5.29
N ARG A 284 -26.32 -3.98 5.14
CA ARG A 284 -26.67 -3.38 3.83
C ARG A 284 -25.52 -2.58 3.25
N VAL A 285 -24.91 -1.68 4.02
CA VAL A 285 -23.79 -0.86 3.56
C VAL A 285 -22.55 -1.71 3.32
N LEU A 286 -22.26 -2.68 4.18
CA LEU A 286 -21.17 -3.63 4.02
C LEU A 286 -21.30 -4.38 2.68
N ASN A 287 -22.43 -5.04 2.43
CA ASN A 287 -22.65 -5.80 1.19
C ASN A 287 -22.60 -4.90 -0.06
N LYS A 288 -23.13 -3.66 0.03
CA LYS A 288 -23.04 -2.69 -1.07
C LYS A 288 -21.59 -2.30 -1.33
N THR A 289 -20.80 -2.06 -0.30
CA THR A 289 -19.37 -1.70 -0.44
C THR A 289 -18.58 -2.85 -1.03
N ILE A 290 -18.82 -4.11 -0.57
CA ILE A 290 -18.20 -5.31 -1.14
C ILE A 290 -18.50 -5.39 -2.64
N GLN A 291 -19.76 -5.25 -3.03
CA GLN A 291 -20.18 -5.33 -4.43
C GLN A 291 -19.51 -4.24 -5.28
N ASN A 292 -19.58 -2.97 -4.87
CA ASN A 292 -19.00 -1.85 -5.60
C ASN A 292 -17.47 -1.97 -5.72
N TYR A 293 -16.81 -2.42 -4.66
CA TYR A 293 -15.37 -2.63 -4.66
C TYR A 293 -14.95 -3.75 -5.62
N MET A 294 -15.67 -4.90 -5.60
CA MET A 294 -15.39 -6.01 -6.50
C MET A 294 -15.78 -5.72 -7.94
N ALA A 295 -16.81 -4.91 -8.18
CA ALA A 295 -17.17 -4.46 -9.53
C ALA A 295 -16.04 -3.67 -10.22
N MET A 296 -15.16 -3.01 -9.45
CA MET A 296 -13.96 -2.35 -9.97
C MET A 296 -12.75 -3.29 -9.99
N MET A 297 -12.51 -3.99 -8.88
CA MET A 297 -11.27 -4.76 -8.71
C MET A 297 -11.16 -5.95 -9.67
N LEU A 298 -12.25 -6.69 -9.89
CA LEU A 298 -12.22 -7.88 -10.73
C LEU A 298 -11.81 -7.58 -12.17
N PRO A 299 -12.47 -6.64 -12.90
CA PRO A 299 -12.05 -6.31 -14.26
C PRO A 299 -10.65 -5.66 -14.31
N MET A 300 -10.27 -4.88 -13.30
CA MET A 300 -8.93 -4.27 -13.25
C MET A 300 -7.83 -5.33 -13.06
N CYS A 301 -8.03 -6.30 -12.15
CA CYS A 301 -7.06 -7.38 -11.93
C CYS A 301 -6.95 -8.32 -13.12
N LEU A 302 -8.09 -8.75 -13.69
CA LEU A 302 -8.08 -9.66 -14.84
C LEU A 302 -7.64 -8.94 -16.12
N GLY A 303 -7.98 -7.66 -16.30
CA GLY A 303 -7.46 -6.82 -17.36
C GLY A 303 -5.94 -6.66 -17.29
N LEU A 304 -5.42 -6.43 -16.08
CA LEU A 304 -3.97 -6.37 -15.87
C LEU A 304 -3.30 -7.73 -16.14
N ALA A 305 -3.91 -8.83 -15.72
CA ALA A 305 -3.36 -10.16 -15.94
C ALA A 305 -3.27 -10.50 -17.44
N VAL A 306 -4.26 -10.14 -18.24
CA VAL A 306 -4.22 -10.37 -19.70
C VAL A 306 -3.27 -9.42 -20.44
N LEU A 307 -3.05 -8.22 -19.91
CA LEU A 307 -2.11 -7.24 -20.47
C LEU A 307 -0.71 -7.31 -19.80
N ALA A 308 -0.45 -8.33 -18.97
CA ALA A 308 0.77 -8.39 -18.20
C ALA A 308 2.07 -8.34 -19.04
N PRO A 309 2.18 -9.03 -20.20
CA PRO A 309 3.38 -8.92 -21.03
C PRO A 309 3.64 -7.49 -21.50
N GLU A 310 2.62 -6.83 -22.03
CA GLU A 310 2.72 -5.47 -22.57
C GLU A 310 2.97 -4.44 -21.46
N VAL A 311 2.32 -4.62 -20.30
CA VAL A 311 2.50 -3.74 -19.14
C VAL A 311 3.90 -3.87 -18.57
N MET A 312 4.44 -5.08 -18.45
CA MET A 312 5.83 -5.30 -18.00
C MET A 312 6.83 -4.72 -18.99
N ASP A 313 6.59 -4.90 -20.28
CA ASP A 313 7.45 -4.33 -21.33
C ASP A 313 7.50 -2.81 -21.25
N LEU A 314 6.33 -2.16 -21.19
CA LEU A 314 6.22 -0.71 -21.06
C LEU A 314 6.82 -0.18 -19.75
N TYR A 315 6.55 -0.84 -18.63
CA TYR A 315 7.01 -0.37 -17.33
C TYR A 315 8.52 -0.56 -17.14
N SER A 316 9.09 -1.61 -17.72
CA SER A 316 10.52 -1.91 -17.60
C SER A 316 11.35 -1.53 -18.87
N ARG A 317 10.72 -0.92 -19.87
CA ARG A 317 11.35 -0.63 -21.17
C ARG A 317 12.04 -1.86 -21.78
N GLY A 318 11.41 -3.01 -21.68
CA GLY A 318 11.89 -4.28 -22.21
C GLY A 318 12.80 -5.08 -21.27
N VAL A 319 13.38 -4.48 -20.23
CA VAL A 319 14.40 -5.12 -19.37
C VAL A 319 13.84 -6.30 -18.57
N TYR A 320 12.62 -6.18 -18.01
CA TYR A 320 11.97 -7.21 -17.18
C TYR A 320 10.71 -7.80 -17.83
N THR A 321 10.57 -7.73 -19.17
CA THR A 321 9.40 -8.26 -19.87
C THR A 321 9.17 -9.74 -19.55
N TYR A 322 10.23 -10.54 -19.45
CA TYR A 322 10.18 -11.98 -19.14
C TYR A 322 9.56 -12.28 -17.76
N ALA A 323 9.52 -11.32 -16.84
CA ALA A 323 8.91 -11.48 -15.51
C ALA A 323 7.38 -11.23 -15.53
N TYR A 324 6.73 -11.10 -16.70
CA TYR A 324 5.27 -10.95 -16.77
C TYR A 324 4.46 -12.04 -16.05
N PRO A 325 4.91 -13.30 -15.93
CA PRO A 325 4.16 -14.31 -15.17
C PRO A 325 4.01 -13.94 -13.69
N VAL A 326 5.01 -13.24 -13.12
CA VAL A 326 4.90 -12.73 -11.74
C VAL A 326 3.81 -11.69 -11.64
N LEU A 327 3.68 -10.80 -12.65
CA LEU A 327 2.59 -9.81 -12.69
C LEU A 327 1.21 -10.47 -12.83
N VAL A 328 1.10 -11.55 -13.61
CA VAL A 328 -0.15 -12.32 -13.71
C VAL A 328 -0.54 -12.86 -12.33
N VAL A 329 0.39 -13.53 -11.64
CA VAL A 329 0.14 -14.09 -10.30
C VAL A 329 -0.19 -12.96 -9.31
N ALA A 330 0.54 -11.84 -9.34
CA ALA A 330 0.31 -10.68 -8.47
C ALA A 330 -1.08 -10.05 -8.71
N ALA A 331 -1.52 -9.94 -9.96
CA ALA A 331 -2.84 -9.42 -10.32
C ALA A 331 -3.96 -10.34 -9.80
N LEU A 332 -3.80 -11.66 -9.90
CA LEU A 332 -4.75 -12.62 -9.35
C LEU A 332 -4.71 -12.62 -7.80
N ALA A 333 -3.52 -12.58 -7.20
CA ALA A 333 -3.33 -12.47 -5.76
C ALA A 333 -4.03 -11.21 -5.21
N ARG A 334 -4.05 -10.11 -5.97
CA ARG A 334 -4.71 -8.87 -5.57
C ARG A 334 -6.21 -9.04 -5.33
N ILE A 335 -6.87 -9.96 -6.00
CA ILE A 335 -8.27 -10.30 -5.72
C ILE A 335 -8.41 -10.83 -4.29
N ALA A 336 -7.52 -11.72 -3.85
CA ALA A 336 -7.50 -12.23 -2.48
C ALA A 336 -7.22 -11.12 -1.46
N PHE A 337 -6.21 -10.27 -1.70
CA PHE A 337 -5.92 -9.09 -0.88
C PHE A 337 -7.09 -8.10 -0.81
N SER A 338 -7.92 -8.04 -1.85
CA SER A 338 -9.13 -7.22 -1.85
C SER A 338 -10.17 -7.72 -0.85
N PHE A 339 -10.40 -9.03 -0.80
CA PHE A 339 -11.25 -9.65 0.21
C PHE A 339 -10.66 -9.51 1.62
N GLN A 340 -9.34 -9.66 1.78
CA GLN A 340 -8.64 -9.40 3.04
C GLN A 340 -8.91 -7.97 3.52
N SER A 341 -8.74 -6.97 2.67
CA SER A 341 -8.95 -5.57 3.02
C SER A 341 -10.39 -5.31 3.52
N ILE A 342 -11.39 -5.90 2.87
CA ILE A 342 -12.79 -5.81 3.28
C ILE A 342 -12.99 -6.44 4.67
N VAL A 343 -12.59 -7.70 4.84
CA VAL A 343 -12.83 -8.45 6.08
C VAL A 343 -12.07 -7.83 7.24
N SER A 344 -10.83 -7.41 7.01
CA SER A 344 -10.01 -6.77 8.05
C SER A 344 -10.58 -5.41 8.46
N ASN A 345 -10.88 -4.52 7.50
CA ASN A 345 -11.24 -3.13 7.81
C ASN A 345 -12.73 -2.93 8.11
N LEU A 346 -13.62 -3.56 7.32
CA LEU A 346 -15.07 -3.31 7.41
C LEU A 346 -15.80 -4.33 8.30
N VAL A 347 -15.13 -5.41 8.71
CA VAL A 347 -15.75 -6.41 9.59
C VAL A 347 -14.99 -6.55 10.91
N MET A 348 -13.70 -6.94 10.88
CA MET A 348 -12.99 -7.21 12.14
C MET A 348 -12.63 -5.93 12.89
N TYR A 349 -12.00 -4.96 12.21
CA TYR A 349 -11.56 -3.72 12.84
C TYR A 349 -12.74 -2.91 13.44
N VAL A 350 -13.78 -2.68 12.65
CA VAL A 350 -14.93 -1.86 13.09
C VAL A 350 -15.75 -2.52 14.21
N ASN A 351 -15.67 -3.85 14.38
CA ASN A 351 -16.34 -4.59 15.46
C ASN A 351 -15.43 -4.83 16.69
N GLY A 352 -14.27 -4.18 16.77
CA GLY A 352 -13.37 -4.27 17.93
C GLY A 352 -12.65 -5.62 18.05
N LEU A 353 -12.43 -6.33 16.93
CA LEU A 353 -11.75 -7.63 16.89
C LEU A 353 -10.27 -7.51 16.51
N GLU A 354 -9.62 -6.38 16.84
CA GLU A 354 -8.25 -6.08 16.41
C GLU A 354 -7.24 -7.12 16.92
N ARG A 355 -7.39 -7.59 18.16
CA ARG A 355 -6.49 -8.60 18.73
C ARG A 355 -6.53 -9.91 17.95
N GLN A 356 -7.73 -10.35 17.58
CA GLN A 356 -7.95 -11.57 16.80
C GLN A 356 -7.44 -11.37 15.37
N LEU A 357 -7.65 -10.20 14.79
CA LEU A 357 -7.13 -9.83 13.48
C LEU A 357 -5.60 -9.96 13.43
N VAL A 358 -4.89 -9.33 14.38
CA VAL A 358 -3.44 -9.41 14.49
C VAL A 358 -2.96 -10.84 14.69
N ALA A 359 -3.61 -11.60 15.60
CA ALA A 359 -3.24 -12.98 15.86
C ALA A 359 -3.38 -13.86 14.60
N MET A 360 -4.49 -13.70 13.84
CA MET A 360 -4.71 -14.44 12.60
C MET A 360 -3.71 -14.01 11.51
N LEU A 361 -3.48 -12.70 11.34
CA LEU A 361 -2.49 -12.20 10.41
C LEU A 361 -1.09 -12.77 10.74
N ALA A 362 -0.68 -12.73 12.01
CA ALA A 362 0.61 -13.30 12.42
C ALA A 362 0.69 -14.81 12.17
N ALA A 363 -0.37 -15.57 12.49
CA ALA A 363 -0.40 -17.01 12.26
C ALA A 363 -0.24 -17.37 10.77
N PHE A 364 -0.99 -16.70 9.89
CA PHE A 364 -0.88 -16.92 8.45
C PHE A 364 0.45 -16.40 7.87
N GLY A 365 1.05 -15.33 8.47
CA GLY A 365 2.41 -14.90 8.14
C GLY A 365 3.46 -15.93 8.44
N VAL A 366 3.39 -16.57 9.61
CA VAL A 366 4.28 -17.69 9.97
C VAL A 366 4.06 -18.87 9.04
N LEU A 367 2.81 -19.21 8.71
CA LEU A 367 2.50 -20.28 7.75
C LEU A 367 3.05 -19.95 6.36
N ASN A 368 2.96 -18.70 5.90
CA ASN A 368 3.57 -18.27 4.64
C ASN A 368 5.09 -18.47 4.67
N LEU A 369 5.74 -18.04 5.75
CA LEU A 369 7.18 -18.24 5.92
C LEU A 369 7.57 -19.73 5.87
N ILE A 370 6.83 -20.61 6.57
CA ILE A 370 7.04 -22.06 6.53
C ILE A 370 6.86 -22.58 5.10
N THR A 371 5.81 -22.14 4.40
CA THR A 371 5.55 -22.55 3.00
C THR A 371 6.69 -22.11 2.08
N ASN A 372 7.21 -20.91 2.26
CA ASN A 372 8.35 -20.44 1.49
C ASN A 372 9.61 -21.30 1.74
N PHE A 373 9.90 -21.69 2.99
CA PHE A 373 11.00 -22.62 3.29
C PHE A 373 10.78 -24.02 2.66
N VAL A 374 9.53 -24.50 2.61
CA VAL A 374 9.20 -25.73 1.90
C VAL A 374 9.47 -25.60 0.39
N LEU A 375 9.08 -24.46 -0.21
CA LEU A 375 9.36 -24.17 -1.62
C LEU A 375 10.87 -24.10 -1.89
N VAL A 376 11.65 -23.48 -0.98
CA VAL A 376 13.12 -23.47 -1.05
C VAL A 376 13.68 -24.89 -1.00
N TRP A 377 13.22 -25.70 -0.07
CA TRP A 377 13.68 -27.11 0.09
C TRP A 377 13.35 -27.97 -1.13
N LEU A 378 12.18 -27.69 -1.80
CA LEU A 378 11.78 -28.38 -3.03
C LEU A 378 12.46 -27.82 -4.29
N HIS A 379 13.29 -26.78 -4.19
CA HIS A 379 13.87 -26.02 -5.31
C HIS A 379 12.85 -25.39 -6.25
N TRP A 380 11.66 -25.05 -5.73
CA TRP A 380 10.55 -24.39 -6.45
C TRP A 380 10.36 -22.94 -6.04
N PHE A 381 11.25 -22.39 -5.23
CA PHE A 381 11.13 -21.01 -4.77
C PHE A 381 11.56 -20.03 -5.86
N THR A 382 10.61 -19.30 -6.40
CA THR A 382 10.75 -18.28 -7.45
C THR A 382 9.90 -17.06 -7.09
N PRO A 383 10.08 -15.89 -7.73
CA PRO A 383 9.19 -14.75 -7.50
C PRO A 383 7.70 -15.06 -7.70
N ALA A 384 7.35 -15.87 -8.71
CA ALA A 384 5.97 -16.25 -8.98
C ALA A 384 5.40 -17.20 -7.92
N THR A 385 6.18 -18.20 -7.48
CA THR A 385 5.72 -19.16 -6.46
C THR A 385 5.66 -18.54 -5.07
N ALA A 386 6.56 -17.62 -4.72
CA ALA A 386 6.50 -16.82 -3.50
C ALA A 386 5.23 -15.95 -3.48
N MET A 387 4.89 -15.28 -4.58
CA MET A 387 3.64 -14.53 -4.72
C MET A 387 2.41 -15.43 -4.62
N GLY A 388 2.47 -16.62 -5.23
CA GLY A 388 1.41 -17.64 -5.20
C GLY A 388 1.18 -18.18 -3.80
N SER A 389 2.24 -18.50 -3.04
CA SER A 389 2.14 -18.97 -1.65
C SER A 389 1.48 -17.90 -0.76
N THR A 390 1.89 -16.65 -0.91
CA THR A 390 1.28 -15.52 -0.21
C THR A 390 -0.19 -15.38 -0.56
N ALA A 391 -0.58 -15.49 -1.84
CA ALA A 391 -1.98 -15.46 -2.26
C ALA A 391 -2.81 -16.57 -1.61
N ILE A 392 -2.30 -17.79 -1.53
CA ILE A 392 -2.95 -18.93 -0.88
C ILE A 392 -3.15 -18.64 0.61
N MET A 393 -2.13 -18.14 1.31
CA MET A 393 -2.24 -17.80 2.73
C MET A 393 -3.25 -16.71 2.99
N VAL A 394 -3.32 -15.69 2.11
CA VAL A 394 -4.34 -14.64 2.19
C VAL A 394 -5.74 -15.20 1.96
N ILE A 395 -5.94 -16.12 1.03
CA ILE A 395 -7.24 -16.78 0.83
C ILE A 395 -7.64 -17.56 2.09
N LEU A 396 -6.73 -18.36 2.65
CA LEU A 396 -6.99 -19.12 3.87
C LEU A 396 -7.29 -18.20 5.06
N PHE A 397 -6.57 -17.08 5.19
CA PHE A 397 -6.85 -16.04 6.17
C PHE A 397 -8.28 -15.49 6.00
N VAL A 398 -8.67 -15.10 4.78
CA VAL A 398 -10.02 -14.55 4.49
C VAL A 398 -11.10 -15.56 4.85
N VAL A 399 -10.93 -16.82 4.47
CA VAL A 399 -11.87 -17.91 4.79
C VAL A 399 -11.99 -18.11 6.31
N THR A 400 -10.86 -18.15 7.00
CA THR A 400 -10.83 -18.29 8.46
C THR A 400 -11.53 -17.12 9.16
N CYS A 401 -11.21 -15.89 8.77
CA CYS A 401 -11.84 -14.69 9.29
C CYS A 401 -13.33 -14.63 8.98
N TYR A 402 -13.77 -15.08 7.80
CA TYR A 402 -15.17 -15.14 7.41
C TYR A 402 -15.97 -16.06 8.34
N PHE A 403 -15.53 -17.29 8.56
CA PHE A 403 -16.22 -18.22 9.46
C PHE A 403 -16.15 -17.76 10.92
N TYR A 404 -15.00 -17.24 11.35
CA TYR A 404 -14.84 -16.71 12.69
C TYR A 404 -15.82 -15.57 12.99
N THR A 405 -15.91 -14.60 12.08
CA THR A 405 -16.78 -13.42 12.26
C THR A 405 -18.25 -13.80 12.19
N GLN A 406 -18.64 -14.73 11.33
CA GLN A 406 -20.01 -15.25 11.32
C GLN A 406 -20.39 -15.89 12.66
N LYS A 407 -19.51 -16.72 13.22
CA LYS A 407 -19.76 -17.38 14.51
C LYS A 407 -19.76 -16.38 15.67
N LYS A 408 -18.79 -15.45 15.70
CA LYS A 408 -18.60 -14.52 16.83
C LYS A 408 -19.63 -13.40 16.84
N LEU A 409 -19.91 -12.81 15.66
CA LEU A 409 -20.81 -11.66 15.53
C LEU A 409 -22.23 -12.08 15.15
N GLY A 410 -22.43 -13.31 14.70
CA GLY A 410 -23.71 -13.82 14.18
C GLY A 410 -24.20 -13.07 12.94
N ILE A 411 -23.32 -12.39 12.18
CA ILE A 411 -23.64 -11.65 10.95
C ILE A 411 -23.35 -12.49 9.74
N ARG A 412 -24.22 -12.40 8.73
CA ARG A 412 -23.98 -13.00 7.41
C ARG A 412 -23.79 -11.89 6.39
N TYR A 413 -22.65 -11.87 5.73
CA TYR A 413 -22.35 -10.96 4.63
C TYR A 413 -21.88 -11.75 3.42
N ASN A 414 -22.13 -11.21 2.22
CA ASN A 414 -21.95 -11.95 0.98
C ASN A 414 -20.66 -11.56 0.27
N LEU A 415 -19.59 -12.34 0.51
CA LEU A 415 -18.35 -12.18 -0.26
C LEU A 415 -18.50 -12.67 -1.71
N PHE A 416 -19.38 -13.67 -1.95
CA PHE A 416 -19.63 -14.31 -3.25
C PHE A 416 -21.12 -14.20 -3.62
N SER A 417 -21.59 -12.96 -3.87
CA SER A 417 -22.95 -12.77 -4.38
C SER A 417 -23.03 -13.16 -5.86
N LYS A 418 -24.23 -13.49 -6.37
CA LYS A 418 -24.46 -13.79 -7.80
C LYS A 418 -23.89 -12.69 -8.72
N ARG A 419 -23.94 -11.42 -8.29
CA ARG A 419 -23.37 -10.30 -9.03
C ARG A 419 -21.85 -10.33 -9.06
N ILE A 420 -21.20 -10.62 -7.93
CA ILE A 420 -19.73 -10.72 -7.86
C ILE A 420 -19.24 -11.89 -8.72
N CYS A 421 -19.95 -13.03 -8.69
CA CYS A 421 -19.68 -14.14 -9.61
C CYS A 421 -19.85 -13.70 -11.08
N GLY A 422 -20.88 -12.90 -11.40
CA GLY A 422 -21.08 -12.33 -12.73
C GLY A 422 -19.92 -11.42 -13.17
N TYR A 423 -19.46 -10.53 -12.29
CA TYR A 423 -18.27 -9.69 -12.57
C TYR A 423 -17.04 -10.55 -12.86
N PHE A 424 -16.82 -11.60 -12.08
CA PHE A 424 -15.70 -12.52 -12.29
C PHE A 424 -15.81 -13.24 -13.65
N VAL A 425 -16.97 -13.84 -13.95
CA VAL A 425 -17.19 -14.57 -15.21
C VAL A 425 -16.99 -13.67 -16.42
N VAL A 426 -17.59 -12.46 -16.41
CA VAL A 426 -17.44 -11.52 -17.52
C VAL A 426 -16.01 -11.02 -17.66
N SER A 427 -15.32 -10.75 -16.55
CA SER A 427 -13.92 -10.36 -16.60
C SER A 427 -13.00 -11.52 -17.04
N ALA A 428 -13.36 -12.78 -16.75
CA ALA A 428 -12.63 -13.95 -17.23
C ALA A 428 -12.71 -14.10 -18.77
N LEU A 429 -13.74 -13.56 -19.43
CA LEU A 429 -13.83 -13.52 -20.90
C LEU A 429 -12.71 -12.65 -21.53
N PHE A 430 -12.04 -11.79 -20.75
CA PHE A 430 -10.89 -11.03 -21.22
C PHE A 430 -9.75 -11.93 -21.69
N ILE A 431 -9.63 -13.15 -21.14
CA ILE A 431 -8.61 -14.12 -21.53
C ILE A 431 -8.80 -14.56 -22.99
N PRO A 432 -9.92 -15.21 -23.40
CA PRO A 432 -10.09 -15.61 -24.78
C PRO A 432 -10.16 -14.42 -25.75
N ILE A 433 -10.70 -13.27 -25.32
CA ILE A 433 -10.70 -12.05 -26.12
C ILE A 433 -9.27 -11.60 -26.43
N SER A 434 -8.41 -11.53 -25.43
CA SER A 434 -7.01 -11.09 -25.62
C SER A 434 -6.22 -12.06 -26.51
N LEU A 435 -6.44 -13.37 -26.35
CA LEU A 435 -5.82 -14.39 -27.19
C LEU A 435 -6.27 -14.25 -28.66
N GLY A 436 -7.56 -14.02 -28.89
CA GLY A 436 -8.10 -13.80 -30.25
C GLY A 436 -7.54 -12.53 -30.92
N ILE A 437 -7.41 -11.43 -30.15
CA ILE A 437 -6.86 -10.17 -30.69
C ILE A 437 -5.36 -10.32 -30.99
N ARG A 438 -4.59 -10.99 -30.14
CA ARG A 438 -3.16 -11.25 -30.38
C ARG A 438 -2.91 -12.12 -31.61
N ALA A 439 -3.82 -13.05 -31.91
CA ALA A 439 -3.73 -13.88 -33.11
C ALA A 439 -3.80 -13.05 -34.43
N LEU A 440 -4.28 -11.80 -34.37
CA LEU A 440 -4.31 -10.89 -35.52
C LEU A 440 -2.94 -10.25 -35.83
N ASN A 441 -1.93 -10.41 -34.95
CA ASN A 441 -0.56 -9.91 -35.11
C ASN A 441 -0.47 -8.40 -35.43
N LEU A 442 -1.28 -7.56 -34.77
CA LEU A 442 -1.41 -6.12 -35.06
C LEU A 442 -0.31 -5.24 -34.44
N GLY A 443 0.65 -5.84 -33.75
CA GLY A 443 1.66 -5.09 -32.99
C GLY A 443 1.20 -4.66 -31.58
N MET A 444 2.16 -4.33 -30.71
CA MET A 444 1.94 -4.15 -29.28
C MET A 444 0.91 -3.06 -28.96
N TRP A 445 1.08 -1.86 -29.53
CA TRP A 445 0.19 -0.71 -29.22
C TRP A 445 -1.25 -0.92 -29.70
N ALA A 446 -1.44 -1.53 -30.87
CA ALA A 446 -2.75 -1.86 -31.39
C ALA A 446 -3.41 -2.94 -30.51
N ASN A 447 -2.66 -3.97 -30.11
CA ASN A 447 -3.16 -5.01 -29.20
C ASN A 447 -3.63 -4.40 -27.88
N ILE A 448 -2.84 -3.56 -27.22
CA ILE A 448 -3.21 -2.87 -25.98
C ILE A 448 -4.52 -2.10 -26.19
N ALA A 449 -4.57 -1.24 -27.19
CA ALA A 449 -5.71 -0.37 -27.45
C ALA A 449 -6.99 -1.18 -27.72
N ILE A 450 -6.93 -2.18 -28.57
CA ILE A 450 -8.08 -3.00 -28.94
C ILE A 450 -8.53 -3.87 -27.75
N ILE A 451 -7.61 -4.52 -27.03
CA ILE A 451 -7.94 -5.32 -25.84
C ILE A 451 -8.63 -4.43 -24.80
N MET A 452 -8.07 -3.23 -24.51
CA MET A 452 -8.69 -2.32 -23.56
C MET A 452 -10.10 -1.90 -23.98
N VAL A 453 -10.28 -1.47 -25.22
CA VAL A 453 -11.59 -1.01 -25.73
C VAL A 453 -12.61 -2.15 -25.71
N VAL A 454 -12.25 -3.33 -26.22
CA VAL A 454 -13.16 -4.49 -26.28
C VAL A 454 -13.52 -4.99 -24.88
N CYS A 455 -12.52 -5.15 -23.98
CA CYS A 455 -12.76 -5.61 -22.61
C CYS A 455 -13.62 -4.60 -21.81
N CYS A 456 -13.33 -3.29 -21.94
CA CYS A 456 -14.16 -2.25 -21.33
C CYS A 456 -15.57 -2.23 -21.91
N GLY A 457 -15.71 -2.44 -23.23
CA GLY A 457 -17.00 -2.54 -23.90
C GLY A 457 -17.84 -3.74 -23.45
N VAL A 458 -17.22 -4.93 -23.36
CA VAL A 458 -17.88 -6.16 -22.87
C VAL A 458 -18.30 -6.00 -21.42
N TYR A 459 -17.43 -5.51 -20.56
CA TYR A 459 -17.75 -5.32 -19.14
C TYR A 459 -18.78 -4.21 -18.91
N GLY A 460 -18.61 -3.08 -19.58
CA GLY A 460 -19.59 -1.98 -19.55
C GLY A 460 -20.95 -2.39 -20.10
N GLY A 461 -20.99 -3.14 -21.20
CA GLY A 461 -22.20 -3.74 -21.76
C GLY A 461 -22.92 -4.66 -20.77
N TYR A 462 -22.18 -5.51 -20.08
CA TYR A 462 -22.72 -6.35 -19.00
C TYR A 462 -23.35 -5.51 -17.88
N LEU A 463 -22.67 -4.48 -17.39
CA LEU A 463 -23.21 -3.61 -16.35
C LEU A 463 -24.47 -2.85 -16.80
N LEU A 464 -24.53 -2.45 -18.07
CA LEU A 464 -25.71 -1.78 -18.66
C LEU A 464 -26.90 -2.72 -18.80
N THR A 465 -26.68 -3.92 -19.35
CA THR A 465 -27.75 -4.91 -19.57
C THR A 465 -28.34 -5.44 -18.27
N THR A 466 -27.51 -5.63 -17.26
CA THR A 466 -27.95 -6.06 -15.92
C THR A 466 -28.50 -4.92 -15.06
N LYS A 467 -28.49 -3.68 -15.57
CA LYS A 467 -28.87 -2.45 -14.82
C LYS A 467 -28.18 -2.42 -13.44
N ASP A 468 -26.87 -2.65 -13.43
CA ASP A 468 -26.13 -2.81 -12.21
C ASP A 468 -26.17 -1.54 -11.35
N PRO A 469 -26.44 -1.65 -10.02
CA PRO A 469 -26.46 -0.51 -9.11
C PRO A 469 -25.16 0.28 -9.06
N PHE A 470 -24.01 -0.39 -9.25
CA PHE A 470 -22.70 0.27 -9.31
C PHE A 470 -22.65 1.30 -10.45
N LEU A 471 -23.05 0.92 -11.66
CA LEU A 471 -23.07 1.83 -12.79
C LEU A 471 -24.08 2.97 -12.60
N THR A 472 -25.27 2.66 -12.06
CA THR A 472 -26.32 3.65 -11.80
C THR A 472 -25.84 4.69 -10.79
N GLU A 473 -25.11 4.26 -9.75
CA GLU A 473 -24.53 5.16 -8.75
C GLU A 473 -23.39 5.99 -9.34
N LEU A 474 -22.52 5.40 -10.16
CA LEU A 474 -21.42 6.09 -10.83
C LEU A 474 -21.97 7.21 -11.74
N VAL A 475 -22.93 6.89 -12.59
CA VAL A 475 -23.56 7.85 -13.51
C VAL A 475 -24.28 8.96 -12.76
N SER A 476 -24.95 8.67 -11.63
CA SER A 476 -25.64 9.68 -10.82
C SER A 476 -24.68 10.69 -10.16
N ARG A 477 -23.42 10.32 -9.95
CA ARG A 477 -22.40 11.18 -9.35
C ARG A 477 -21.64 12.05 -10.35
N VAL A 478 -21.70 11.72 -11.65
CA VAL A 478 -21.07 12.52 -12.71
C VAL A 478 -22.04 13.57 -13.20
N PRO A 479 -21.82 14.89 -12.91
CA PRO A 479 -22.79 15.94 -13.25
C PRO A 479 -23.12 16.02 -14.72
N PHE A 480 -22.17 15.66 -15.59
CA PHE A 480 -22.30 15.73 -17.06
C PHE A 480 -23.20 14.63 -17.65
N LEU A 481 -23.41 13.51 -16.92
CA LEU A 481 -24.24 12.37 -17.38
C LEU A 481 -25.64 12.36 -16.75
N ARG A 482 -25.95 13.36 -15.94
CA ARG A 482 -27.28 13.53 -15.35
C ARG A 482 -28.27 13.86 -16.48
N LYS A 483 -28.97 12.85 -17.03
CA LYS A 483 -30.11 13.11 -17.90
C LYS A 483 -31.00 14.10 -17.17
N LYS A 484 -31.20 15.31 -17.76
CA LYS A 484 -32.29 16.21 -17.39
C LYS A 484 -33.59 15.38 -17.43
N LYS A 485 -34.16 15.13 -16.28
CA LYS A 485 -35.55 14.71 -16.18
C LYS A 485 -36.41 15.96 -16.27
#